data_4c495a08d1db9d0ffcc2224b9b60d724
#
_entry.id   4c495a08d1db9d0ffcc2224b9b60d724
#
_cell.length_a   1.000
_cell.length_b   1.000
_cell.length_c   1.000
_cell.angle_alpha   90.00
_cell.angle_beta   90.00
_cell.angle_gamma   90.00
#
_symmetry.space_group_name_H-M   'P 1'
#
loop_
_entity.id
_entity.type
_entity.pdbx_description
1 polymer ?
#
loop_
_entity_poly.entity_id
_entity_poly.type
_entity_poly.pdbx_seq_one_letter_code
_entity_poly.pdbx_strand_id
1 'polypeptide(L)'
;MALAIGGSLALCSTSSLAECKLCRGLNYLLLPSGEPASNLPHDASTRILNGVAFPSALTVGDEELWFSGGGDRYEYGLVKVYTAASYLSRDYFHECDPAEAPFSEIVASGDAKMMVLHMHYPASIDEVAESINKHLAPRLPQATAATTLRHLSGALTSNKIAQGGLHPGDEIFLSCEAGTMSVAFGAADDASKKALSEPGLCKAFWGIYLSKSPVFDAVKEGMARGFPERAAALCGVEAEALSGGWAQ
;
A
#
# COMPACT_ATOMS: atom_id res chain seq x y z
N MET A 1 -1.50 54.55 19.67
CA MET A 1 -1.40 53.41 20.57
C MET A 1 -1.19 52.18 19.66
N ALA A 2 0.07 51.83 19.39
CA ALA A 2 0.45 50.78 18.45
C ALA A 2 0.90 49.57 19.28
N LEU A 3 0.16 48.46 19.14
CA LEU A 3 0.57 47.16 19.71
C LEU A 3 1.48 46.48 18.73
N ALA A 4 2.76 46.33 19.07
CA ALA A 4 3.70 45.51 18.39
C ALA A 4 3.52 44.05 18.84
N ILE A 5 3.10 43.18 17.92
CA ILE A 5 3.11 41.72 18.11
C ILE A 5 4.45 41.22 17.58
N GLY A 6 5.37 40.99 18.51
CA GLY A 6 6.67 40.34 18.22
C GLY A 6 6.48 38.84 18.03
N GLY A 7 6.36 38.40 16.79
CA GLY A 7 6.41 36.99 16.43
C GLY A 7 7.86 36.55 16.33
N SER A 8 8.31 35.73 17.29
CA SER A 8 9.63 35.07 17.23
C SER A 8 9.61 34.00 16.15
N LEU A 9 10.31 34.24 15.03
CA LEU A 9 10.60 33.25 14.01
C LEU A 9 11.65 32.30 14.59
N ALA A 10 11.20 31.15 15.08
CA ALA A 10 12.09 30.04 15.41
C ALA A 10 12.61 29.44 14.11
N LEU A 11 13.86 29.67 13.80
CA LEU A 11 14.61 28.99 12.74
C LEU A 11 14.76 27.52 13.14
N CYS A 12 14.09 26.65 12.43
CA CYS A 12 14.30 25.19 12.56
C CYS A 12 15.75 24.88 12.18
N SER A 13 16.57 24.56 13.16
CA SER A 13 17.91 23.99 12.93
C SER A 13 17.80 22.47 12.85
N THR A 14 18.50 21.89 11.90
CA THR A 14 18.43 20.50 11.43
C THR A 14 18.97 19.44 12.40
N SER A 15 18.82 19.58 13.71
CA SER A 15 19.51 18.69 14.66
C SER A 15 18.64 17.86 15.61
N SER A 16 17.32 17.75 15.39
CA SER A 16 16.52 16.83 16.22
C SER A 16 15.21 16.42 15.54
N LEU A 17 15.06 15.14 15.29
CA LEU A 17 13.86 14.46 14.77
C LEU A 17 12.63 14.59 15.68
N ALA A 18 12.79 15.07 16.92
CA ALA A 18 11.70 15.23 17.89
C ALA A 18 10.74 16.41 17.58
N GLU A 19 11.06 17.29 16.63
CA GLU A 19 10.29 18.51 16.34
C GLU A 19 9.33 18.38 15.14
N CYS A 20 9.27 17.22 14.50
CA CYS A 20 8.45 17.02 13.30
C CYS A 20 6.94 17.16 13.55
N LYS A 21 6.48 16.96 14.79
CA LYS A 21 5.05 17.22 15.15
C LYS A 21 4.63 18.68 15.00
N LEU A 22 5.58 19.62 15.10
CA LEU A 22 5.27 21.06 14.91
C LEU A 22 5.22 21.47 13.41
N CYS A 23 5.91 20.72 12.54
CA CYS A 23 5.89 21.01 11.10
C CYS A 23 4.55 20.67 10.44
N ARG A 24 3.77 19.77 11.03
CA ARG A 24 2.44 19.36 10.53
C ARG A 24 1.46 20.54 10.43
N GLY A 25 1.56 21.52 11.33
CA GLY A 25 0.70 22.72 11.33
C GLY A 25 1.16 23.86 10.43
N LEU A 26 2.46 23.95 10.13
CA LEU A 26 3.00 25.09 9.39
C LEU A 26 3.04 24.87 7.87
N ASN A 27 3.22 23.64 7.39
CA ASN A 27 3.22 23.36 5.96
C ASN A 27 1.85 23.53 5.28
N TYR A 28 0.74 23.39 6.02
CA TYR A 28 -0.59 23.67 5.50
C TYR A 28 -0.90 25.15 5.30
N LEU A 29 -0.16 26.04 5.99
CA LEU A 29 -0.41 27.49 5.96
C LEU A 29 0.45 28.26 4.95
N LEU A 30 1.47 27.62 4.35
CA LEU A 30 2.43 28.30 3.48
C LEU A 30 2.48 27.76 2.04
N LEU A 31 1.68 26.75 1.69
CA LEU A 31 1.56 26.35 0.29
C LEU A 31 0.55 27.25 -0.40
N PRO A 32 0.92 28.02 -1.42
CA PRO A 32 -0.05 28.72 -2.25
C PRO A 32 -0.94 27.66 -2.91
N SER A 33 -2.25 27.81 -2.73
CA SER A 33 -3.29 27.02 -3.38
C SER A 33 -3.09 27.12 -4.90
N GLY A 34 -2.52 26.09 -5.54
CA GLY A 34 -2.44 26.06 -6.98
C GLY A 34 -1.21 25.42 -7.64
N GLU A 35 -0.16 25.08 -6.92
CA GLU A 35 0.91 24.31 -7.54
C GLU A 35 0.78 22.82 -7.16
N PRO A 36 0.61 21.91 -8.16
CA PRO A 36 0.78 20.50 -7.89
C PRO A 36 2.20 20.30 -7.36
N ALA A 37 2.36 19.46 -6.33
CA ALA A 37 3.65 19.09 -5.76
C ALA A 37 4.48 18.29 -6.79
N SER A 38 4.87 18.94 -7.89
CA SER A 38 5.52 18.35 -9.06
C SER A 38 7.05 18.30 -8.96
N ASN A 39 7.66 18.59 -7.81
CA ASN A 39 9.10 18.62 -7.66
C ASN A 39 9.69 17.45 -6.84
N LEU A 40 8.96 16.34 -6.71
CA LEU A 40 9.62 15.08 -6.38
C LEU A 40 10.37 14.60 -7.63
N PRO A 41 11.61 14.07 -7.50
CA PRO A 41 12.31 13.56 -8.65
C PRO A 41 11.45 12.49 -9.34
N HIS A 42 10.88 12.85 -10.46
CA HIS A 42 10.06 12.00 -11.33
C HIS A 42 10.90 10.87 -11.99
N ASP A 43 12.10 10.60 -11.51
CA ASP A 43 13.06 9.77 -12.23
C ASP A 43 13.16 8.33 -11.74
N ALA A 44 12.08 7.79 -11.16
CA ALA A 44 11.93 6.35 -11.08
C ALA A 44 10.47 6.00 -11.33
N SER A 45 10.04 6.09 -12.57
CA SER A 45 8.69 5.68 -12.99
C SER A 45 8.38 4.21 -12.68
N THR A 46 9.41 3.43 -12.33
CA THR A 46 9.32 1.97 -12.16
C THR A 46 10.19 1.49 -11.00
N ARG A 47 9.65 0.58 -10.19
CA ARG A 47 10.35 -0.14 -9.13
C ARG A 47 10.47 -1.61 -9.51
N ILE A 48 11.66 -2.18 -9.36
CA ILE A 48 11.85 -3.61 -9.60
C ILE A 48 11.73 -4.36 -8.28
N LEU A 49 10.75 -5.26 -8.21
CA LEU A 49 10.55 -6.15 -7.08
C LEU A 49 10.68 -7.60 -7.57
N ASN A 50 11.74 -8.28 -7.15
CA ASN A 50 12.00 -9.69 -7.48
C ASN A 50 11.93 -10.01 -8.99
N GLY A 51 12.41 -9.07 -9.83
CA GLY A 51 12.45 -9.19 -11.29
C GLY A 51 11.18 -8.71 -12.00
N VAL A 52 10.16 -8.24 -11.27
CA VAL A 52 8.94 -7.65 -11.83
C VAL A 52 9.02 -6.14 -11.74
N ALA A 53 8.66 -5.45 -12.81
CA ALA A 53 8.60 -4.00 -12.87
C ALA A 53 7.21 -3.51 -12.43
N PHE A 54 7.15 -2.69 -11.39
CA PHE A 54 5.94 -2.05 -10.90
C PHE A 54 6.05 -0.54 -11.00
N PRO A 55 4.97 0.20 -11.32
CA PRO A 55 4.97 1.64 -11.24
C PRO A 55 5.38 2.14 -9.85
N SER A 56 6.09 3.25 -9.76
CA SER A 56 6.45 3.85 -8.46
C SER A 56 5.25 4.48 -7.75
N ALA A 57 4.20 4.83 -8.51
CA ALA A 57 2.92 5.29 -8.01
C ALA A 57 1.80 4.81 -8.93
N LEU A 58 0.59 4.70 -8.37
CA LEU A 58 -0.65 4.37 -9.07
C LEU A 58 -1.72 5.38 -8.67
N THR A 59 -2.56 5.80 -9.61
CA THR A 59 -3.73 6.64 -9.32
C THR A 59 -4.97 5.76 -9.18
N VAL A 60 -5.75 5.96 -8.12
CA VAL A 60 -7.01 5.26 -7.86
C VAL A 60 -8.07 6.30 -7.52
N GLY A 61 -9.02 6.52 -8.44
CA GLY A 61 -9.90 7.67 -8.34
C GLY A 61 -9.09 8.96 -8.42
N ASP A 62 -9.22 9.82 -7.42
CA ASP A 62 -8.47 11.08 -7.31
C ASP A 62 -7.23 10.97 -6.41
N GLU A 63 -6.91 9.76 -5.91
CA GLU A 63 -5.84 9.56 -4.96
C GLU A 63 -4.63 8.88 -5.60
N GLU A 64 -3.43 9.41 -5.31
CA GLU A 64 -2.17 8.84 -5.73
C GLU A 64 -1.63 7.93 -4.62
N LEU A 65 -1.41 6.67 -4.97
CA LEU A 65 -0.86 5.64 -4.10
C LEU A 65 0.59 5.36 -4.47
N TRP A 66 1.45 5.30 -3.47
CA TRP A 66 2.89 5.14 -3.64
C TRP A 66 3.34 3.73 -3.32
N PHE A 67 4.22 3.18 -4.17
CA PHE A 67 4.83 1.87 -3.94
C PHE A 67 5.54 1.85 -2.58
N SER A 68 5.19 0.90 -1.72
CA SER A 68 5.69 0.77 -0.35
C SER A 68 6.50 -0.51 -0.12
N GLY A 69 6.65 -1.34 -1.14
CA GLY A 69 7.35 -2.61 -1.05
C GLY A 69 6.45 -3.81 -1.35
N GLY A 70 6.93 -5.01 -1.05
CA GLY A 70 6.18 -6.22 -1.32
C GLY A 70 7.06 -7.46 -1.28
N GLY A 71 6.54 -8.59 -1.80
CA GLY A 71 7.27 -9.85 -1.77
C GLY A 71 6.62 -10.93 -2.60
N ASP A 72 7.33 -12.05 -2.74
CA ASP A 72 6.86 -13.20 -3.49
C ASP A 72 6.06 -14.15 -2.61
N ARG A 73 5.04 -14.76 -3.21
CA ARG A 73 4.39 -15.93 -2.65
C ARG A 73 4.88 -17.19 -3.34
N TYR A 74 5.32 -18.14 -2.53
CA TYR A 74 5.65 -19.48 -2.97
C TYR A 74 4.63 -20.48 -2.43
N GLU A 75 4.29 -21.49 -3.23
CA GLU A 75 3.56 -22.66 -2.81
C GLU A 75 4.51 -23.84 -2.69
N TYR A 76 4.39 -24.60 -1.60
CA TYR A 76 5.32 -25.70 -1.26
C TYR A 76 6.80 -25.27 -1.23
N GLY A 77 7.09 -23.97 -1.05
CA GLY A 77 8.44 -23.42 -1.03
C GLY A 77 9.19 -23.43 -2.37
N LEU A 78 8.57 -23.88 -3.45
CA LEU A 78 9.22 -24.09 -4.74
C LEU A 78 8.55 -23.34 -5.90
N VAL A 79 7.22 -23.28 -5.92
CA VAL A 79 6.49 -22.68 -7.04
C VAL A 79 6.18 -21.23 -6.69
N LYS A 80 6.79 -20.31 -7.43
CA LYS A 80 6.45 -18.87 -7.33
C LYS A 80 5.08 -18.66 -7.97
N VAL A 81 4.08 -18.32 -7.15
CA VAL A 81 2.70 -18.15 -7.59
C VAL A 81 2.46 -16.72 -8.07
N TYR A 82 2.82 -15.74 -7.24
CA TYR A 82 2.73 -14.33 -7.60
C TYR A 82 3.77 -13.48 -6.85
N THR A 83 4.04 -12.30 -7.37
CA THR A 83 4.69 -11.21 -6.65
C THR A 83 3.60 -10.22 -6.23
N ALA A 84 3.54 -9.91 -4.93
CA ALA A 84 2.63 -8.91 -4.39
C ALA A 84 3.35 -7.59 -4.18
N ALA A 85 2.86 -6.51 -4.79
CA ALA A 85 3.32 -5.15 -4.60
C ALA A 85 2.27 -4.36 -3.83
N SER A 86 2.67 -3.62 -2.82
CA SER A 86 1.80 -2.78 -2.00
C SER A 86 1.99 -1.31 -2.32
N TYR A 87 0.87 -0.60 -2.33
CA TYR A 87 0.77 0.84 -2.56
C TYR A 87 -0.05 1.45 -1.45
N LEU A 88 0.42 2.56 -0.91
CA LEU A 88 -0.20 3.27 0.19
C LEU A 88 -0.41 4.73 -0.17
N SER A 89 -1.45 5.36 0.39
CA SER A 89 -1.64 6.79 0.28
C SER A 89 -0.46 7.54 0.90
N ARG A 90 -0.27 8.78 0.46
CA ARG A 90 0.81 9.64 0.95
C ARG A 90 0.76 9.84 2.45
N ASP A 91 -0.43 9.82 3.03
CA ASP A 91 -0.65 10.08 4.45
C ASP A 91 0.07 9.10 5.38
N TYR A 92 0.30 7.87 4.94
CA TYR A 92 1.11 6.91 5.71
C TYR A 92 2.59 7.26 5.82
N PHE A 93 3.10 8.08 4.90
CA PHE A 93 4.54 8.43 4.85
C PHE A 93 4.85 9.78 5.51
N HIS A 94 3.84 10.49 6.04
CA HIS A 94 4.04 11.81 6.68
C HIS A 94 4.60 11.72 8.09
N GLU A 95 4.43 10.61 8.78
CA GLU A 95 5.12 10.35 10.02
C GLU A 95 6.53 9.87 9.69
N CYS A 96 7.46 10.83 9.69
CA CYS A 96 8.86 10.60 9.30
C CYS A 96 9.66 9.87 10.39
N ASP A 97 9.19 8.73 10.84
CA ASP A 97 10.03 7.78 11.55
C ASP A 97 10.39 6.64 10.60
N PRO A 98 11.54 6.73 9.91
CA PRO A 98 11.95 5.73 8.93
C PRO A 98 12.29 4.36 9.57
N ALA A 99 12.29 4.26 10.89
CA ALA A 99 12.72 3.04 11.58
C ALA A 99 11.72 1.89 11.50
N GLU A 100 10.40 2.17 11.47
CA GLU A 100 9.37 1.13 11.43
C GLU A 100 8.17 1.51 10.56
N ALA A 101 7.72 0.54 9.74
CA ALA A 101 6.46 0.69 9.01
C ALA A 101 5.27 0.50 9.97
N PRO A 102 4.25 1.39 9.97
CA PRO A 102 3.12 1.36 10.88
C PRO A 102 2.08 0.29 10.49
N PHE A 103 2.48 -0.98 10.47
CA PHE A 103 1.65 -2.08 9.96
C PHE A 103 0.28 -2.20 10.63
N SER A 104 0.20 -1.98 11.95
CA SER A 104 -1.08 -2.05 12.68
C SER A 104 -2.04 -0.93 12.24
N GLU A 105 -1.52 0.24 11.95
CA GLU A 105 -2.26 1.38 11.46
C GLU A 105 -2.70 1.15 10.01
N ILE A 106 -1.78 0.72 9.13
CA ILE A 106 -2.11 0.36 7.73
C ILE A 106 -3.25 -0.67 7.68
N VAL A 107 -3.24 -1.69 8.54
CA VAL A 107 -4.31 -2.69 8.60
C VAL A 107 -5.62 -2.11 9.11
N ALA A 108 -5.59 -1.17 10.06
CA ALA A 108 -6.78 -0.67 10.75
C ALA A 108 -7.44 0.53 10.06
N SER A 109 -6.66 1.36 9.36
CA SER A 109 -7.16 2.61 8.78
C SER A 109 -8.10 2.40 7.61
N GLY A 110 -8.92 3.43 7.34
CA GLY A 110 -9.77 3.54 6.16
C GLY A 110 -9.09 4.19 4.95
N ASP A 111 -7.83 4.63 5.09
CA ASP A 111 -7.12 5.34 4.05
C ASP A 111 -6.87 4.45 2.83
N ALA A 112 -6.75 5.07 1.67
CA ALA A 112 -6.59 4.35 0.41
C ALA A 112 -5.27 3.57 0.38
N LYS A 113 -5.38 2.33 -0.04
CA LYS A 113 -4.27 1.39 -0.17
C LYS A 113 -4.61 0.30 -1.16
N MET A 114 -3.60 -0.23 -1.84
CA MET A 114 -3.77 -1.24 -2.88
C MET A 114 -2.71 -2.32 -2.79
N MET A 115 -3.12 -3.54 -3.08
CA MET A 115 -2.23 -4.66 -3.36
C MET A 115 -2.37 -5.05 -4.82
N VAL A 116 -1.25 -5.15 -5.53
CA VAL A 116 -1.18 -5.67 -6.90
C VAL A 116 -0.54 -7.05 -6.84
N LEU A 117 -1.23 -8.05 -7.38
CA LEU A 117 -0.72 -9.42 -7.49
C LEU A 117 -0.34 -9.67 -8.94
N HIS A 118 0.96 -9.75 -9.23
CA HIS A 118 1.50 -10.09 -10.54
C HIS A 118 1.71 -11.61 -10.62
N MET A 119 0.97 -12.29 -11.47
CA MET A 119 0.94 -13.74 -11.56
C MET A 119 2.20 -14.29 -12.24
N HIS A 120 2.79 -15.35 -11.68
CA HIS A 120 3.89 -16.12 -12.28
C HIS A 120 3.48 -17.53 -12.68
N TYR A 121 2.38 -18.02 -12.12
CA TYR A 121 1.87 -19.35 -12.36
C TYR A 121 0.42 -19.25 -12.86
N PRO A 122 0.05 -20.07 -13.87
CA PRO A 122 -1.32 -20.08 -14.34
C PRO A 122 -2.25 -20.64 -13.25
N ALA A 123 -3.38 -19.97 -13.04
CA ALA A 123 -4.38 -20.38 -12.06
C ALA A 123 -5.79 -20.10 -12.58
N SER A 124 -6.74 -20.94 -12.23
CA SER A 124 -8.14 -20.58 -12.42
C SER A 124 -8.53 -19.48 -11.42
N ILE A 125 -9.48 -18.66 -11.78
CA ILE A 125 -9.96 -17.62 -10.86
C ILE A 125 -10.62 -18.21 -9.61
N ASP A 126 -11.20 -19.41 -9.72
CA ASP A 126 -11.79 -20.13 -8.60
C ASP A 126 -10.71 -20.56 -7.59
N GLU A 127 -9.55 -21.05 -8.06
CA GLU A 127 -8.41 -21.38 -7.20
C GLU A 127 -7.88 -20.15 -6.48
N VAL A 128 -7.81 -19.00 -7.16
CA VAL A 128 -7.41 -17.71 -6.55
C VAL A 128 -8.42 -17.29 -5.49
N ALA A 129 -9.72 -17.33 -5.81
CA ALA A 129 -10.79 -17.00 -4.88
C ALA A 129 -10.79 -17.91 -3.65
N GLU A 130 -10.62 -19.22 -3.84
CA GLU A 130 -10.54 -20.20 -2.76
C GLU A 130 -9.31 -19.93 -1.87
N SER A 131 -8.17 -19.66 -2.48
CA SER A 131 -6.94 -19.34 -1.75
C SER A 131 -7.08 -18.09 -0.90
N ILE A 132 -7.65 -17.01 -1.44
CA ILE A 132 -7.91 -15.76 -0.69
C ILE A 132 -8.91 -16.05 0.44
N ASN A 133 -10.01 -16.73 0.16
CA ASN A 133 -11.05 -17.05 1.12
C ASN A 133 -10.53 -17.88 2.29
N LYS A 134 -9.68 -18.88 2.04
CA LYS A 134 -9.05 -19.71 3.07
C LYS A 134 -8.32 -18.86 4.12
N HIS A 135 -7.66 -17.78 3.68
CA HIS A 135 -6.90 -16.91 4.57
C HIS A 135 -7.73 -15.78 5.17
N LEU A 136 -8.82 -15.38 4.51
CA LEU A 136 -9.76 -14.38 5.03
C LEU A 136 -10.71 -14.93 6.09
N ALA A 137 -11.21 -16.16 5.91
CA ALA A 137 -12.22 -16.75 6.77
C ALA A 137 -11.94 -16.62 8.28
N PRO A 138 -10.72 -16.92 8.78
CA PRO A 138 -10.42 -16.82 10.21
C PRO A 138 -10.28 -15.36 10.71
N ARG A 139 -10.28 -14.38 9.80
CA ARG A 139 -10.09 -12.94 10.10
C ARG A 139 -11.37 -12.13 10.00
N LEU A 140 -12.40 -12.70 9.42
CA LEU A 140 -13.71 -12.06 9.30
C LEU A 140 -14.60 -12.34 10.52
N PRO A 141 -15.53 -11.43 10.85
CA PRO A 141 -16.53 -11.69 11.87
C PRO A 141 -17.36 -12.93 11.51
N GLN A 142 -17.47 -13.88 12.43
CA GLN A 142 -18.14 -15.17 12.19
C GLN A 142 -19.56 -15.01 11.61
N ALA A 143 -20.31 -14.00 12.06
CA ALA A 143 -21.68 -13.76 11.62
C ALA A 143 -21.79 -13.38 10.13
N THR A 144 -20.78 -12.76 9.55
CA THR A 144 -20.79 -12.24 8.17
C THR A 144 -19.84 -12.98 7.23
N ALA A 145 -18.91 -13.78 7.77
CA ALA A 145 -17.84 -14.40 7.00
C ALA A 145 -18.33 -15.11 5.73
N ALA A 146 -19.31 -16.00 5.84
CA ALA A 146 -19.80 -16.76 4.70
C ALA A 146 -20.40 -15.88 3.59
N THR A 147 -21.10 -14.81 3.95
CA THR A 147 -21.70 -13.86 3.00
C THR A 147 -20.60 -13.02 2.34
N THR A 148 -19.68 -12.47 3.12
CA THR A 148 -18.54 -11.66 2.65
C THR A 148 -17.67 -12.46 1.67
N LEU A 149 -17.32 -13.71 2.01
CA LEU A 149 -16.52 -14.58 1.15
C LEU A 149 -17.23 -14.92 -0.16
N ARG A 150 -18.55 -15.16 -0.13
CA ARG A 150 -19.33 -15.38 -1.34
C ARG A 150 -19.37 -14.15 -2.24
N HIS A 151 -19.53 -12.95 -1.67
CA HIS A 151 -19.51 -11.70 -2.44
C HIS A 151 -18.15 -11.45 -3.07
N LEU A 152 -17.06 -11.69 -2.32
CA LEU A 152 -15.70 -11.57 -2.85
C LEU A 152 -15.44 -12.57 -3.98
N SER A 153 -15.82 -13.84 -3.81
CA SER A 153 -15.71 -14.83 -4.88
C SER A 153 -16.49 -14.39 -6.10
N GLY A 154 -17.73 -13.91 -5.92
CA GLY A 154 -18.54 -13.39 -7.01
C GLY A 154 -17.90 -12.20 -7.73
N ALA A 155 -17.25 -11.29 -7.00
CA ALA A 155 -16.53 -10.18 -7.60
C ALA A 155 -15.31 -10.64 -8.43
N LEU A 156 -14.56 -11.59 -7.92
CA LEU A 156 -13.42 -12.18 -8.61
C LEU A 156 -13.86 -12.93 -9.88
N THR A 157 -14.85 -13.83 -9.77
CA THR A 157 -15.27 -14.72 -10.87
C THR A 157 -16.16 -14.04 -11.92
N SER A 158 -16.78 -12.89 -11.60
CA SER A 158 -17.64 -12.17 -12.55
C SER A 158 -16.86 -11.37 -13.60
N ASN A 159 -15.54 -11.21 -13.45
CA ASN A 159 -14.72 -10.49 -14.41
C ASN A 159 -14.48 -11.34 -15.66
N LYS A 160 -14.78 -10.79 -16.85
CA LYS A 160 -14.64 -11.50 -18.13
C LYS A 160 -13.17 -11.84 -18.45
N ILE A 161 -12.22 -11.01 -18.01
CA ILE A 161 -10.77 -11.27 -18.20
C ILE A 161 -10.38 -12.52 -17.44
N ALA A 162 -10.92 -12.68 -16.22
CA ALA A 162 -10.62 -13.81 -15.36
C ALA A 162 -11.30 -15.13 -15.79
N GLN A 163 -12.35 -15.10 -16.63
CA GLN A 163 -13.07 -16.30 -17.07
C GLN A 163 -12.22 -17.26 -17.92
N GLY A 164 -11.15 -16.75 -18.58
CA GLY A 164 -10.18 -17.57 -19.30
C GLY A 164 -9.10 -18.20 -18.41
N GLY A 165 -9.14 -17.95 -17.10
CA GLY A 165 -8.04 -18.22 -16.19
C GLY A 165 -6.99 -17.10 -16.21
N LEU A 166 -6.13 -17.10 -15.19
CA LEU A 166 -5.02 -16.16 -15.07
C LEU A 166 -3.76 -16.82 -15.61
N HIS A 167 -2.98 -16.04 -16.34
CA HIS A 167 -1.72 -16.46 -16.95
C HIS A 167 -0.54 -15.71 -16.31
N PRO A 168 0.70 -16.22 -16.47
CA PRO A 168 1.88 -15.47 -16.09
C PRO A 168 1.90 -14.08 -16.77
N GLY A 169 2.10 -13.03 -15.97
CA GLY A 169 2.04 -11.63 -16.42
C GLY A 169 0.70 -10.94 -16.16
N ASP A 170 -0.37 -11.67 -15.88
CA ASP A 170 -1.65 -11.05 -15.49
C ASP A 170 -1.55 -10.41 -14.11
N GLU A 171 -2.31 -9.32 -13.91
CA GLU A 171 -2.33 -8.56 -12.67
C GLU A 171 -3.74 -8.48 -12.08
N ILE A 172 -3.82 -8.65 -10.76
CA ILE A 172 -5.04 -8.46 -9.96
C ILE A 172 -4.79 -7.26 -9.04
N PHE A 173 -5.67 -6.28 -9.11
CA PHE A 173 -5.66 -5.07 -8.29
C PHE A 173 -6.72 -5.19 -7.20
N LEU A 174 -6.30 -5.13 -5.94
CA LEU A 174 -7.13 -5.25 -4.75
C LEU A 174 -6.96 -3.97 -3.93
N SER A 175 -7.82 -2.98 -4.16
CA SER A 175 -7.76 -1.70 -3.46
C SER A 175 -8.75 -1.64 -2.30
N CYS A 176 -8.40 -0.88 -1.28
CA CYS A 176 -9.23 -0.57 -0.12
C CYS A 176 -9.25 0.93 0.10
N GLU A 177 -10.45 1.51 0.24
CA GLU A 177 -10.66 2.93 0.50
C GLU A 177 -11.96 3.10 1.28
N ALA A 178 -11.96 3.86 2.37
CA ALA A 178 -13.12 4.12 3.22
C ALA A 178 -13.91 2.85 3.61
N GLY A 179 -13.20 1.73 3.83
CA GLY A 179 -13.80 0.43 4.19
C GLY A 179 -14.38 -0.36 3.01
N THR A 180 -14.36 0.19 1.80
CA THR A 180 -14.77 -0.49 0.57
C THR A 180 -13.57 -1.15 -0.10
N MET A 181 -13.69 -2.44 -0.40
CA MET A 181 -12.72 -3.17 -1.20
C MET A 181 -13.12 -3.13 -2.67
N SER A 182 -12.18 -2.91 -3.56
CA SER A 182 -12.42 -3.05 -4.99
C SER A 182 -11.48 -4.07 -5.60
N VAL A 183 -11.98 -4.81 -6.59
CA VAL A 183 -11.24 -5.81 -7.36
C VAL A 183 -11.24 -5.41 -8.82
N ALA A 184 -10.07 -5.34 -9.45
CA ALA A 184 -9.91 -5.10 -10.87
C ALA A 184 -8.84 -6.04 -11.46
N PHE A 185 -8.82 -6.20 -12.78
CA PHE A 185 -7.87 -7.06 -13.48
C PHE A 185 -7.25 -6.30 -14.66
N GLY A 186 -5.94 -6.45 -14.84
CA GLY A 186 -5.19 -5.82 -15.93
C GLY A 186 -4.87 -4.34 -15.72
N ALA A 187 -5.74 -3.55 -15.07
CA ALA A 187 -5.49 -2.16 -14.73
C ALA A 187 -6.25 -1.75 -13.45
N ALA A 188 -5.69 -0.81 -12.69
CA ALA A 188 -6.25 -0.37 -11.41
C ALA A 188 -7.60 0.35 -11.55
N ASP A 189 -7.82 1.01 -12.67
CA ASP A 189 -9.00 1.81 -13.04
C ASP A 189 -9.90 1.13 -14.07
N ASP A 190 -9.75 -0.19 -14.26
CA ASP A 190 -10.57 -0.97 -15.19
C ASP A 190 -12.07 -0.71 -14.95
N ALA A 191 -12.80 -0.46 -16.04
CA ALA A 191 -14.26 -0.29 -16.02
C ALA A 191 -15.02 -1.53 -15.51
N SER A 192 -14.37 -2.69 -15.45
CA SER A 192 -14.91 -3.91 -14.86
C SER A 192 -14.70 -4.01 -13.33
N LYS A 193 -14.08 -3.00 -12.71
CA LYS A 193 -13.85 -2.91 -11.27
C LYS A 193 -15.12 -3.20 -10.47
N LYS A 194 -15.03 -4.12 -9.53
CA LYS A 194 -16.11 -4.49 -8.61
C LYS A 194 -15.83 -3.99 -7.22
N ALA A 195 -16.75 -3.20 -6.68
CA ALA A 195 -16.67 -2.68 -5.31
C ALA A 195 -17.49 -3.53 -4.34
N LEU A 196 -16.95 -3.75 -3.16
CA LEU A 196 -17.52 -4.56 -2.08
C LEU A 196 -17.43 -3.76 -0.77
N SER A 197 -18.59 -3.32 -0.25
CA SER A 197 -18.69 -2.58 1.00
C SER A 197 -19.01 -3.51 2.17
N GLU A 198 -18.15 -4.51 2.39
CA GLU A 198 -18.33 -5.54 3.41
C GLU A 198 -17.56 -5.15 4.69
N PRO A 199 -18.25 -5.03 5.84
CA PRO A 199 -17.59 -4.63 7.08
C PRO A 199 -16.42 -5.54 7.45
N GLY A 200 -15.24 -4.93 7.66
CA GLY A 200 -14.03 -5.63 8.08
C GLY A 200 -13.27 -6.36 6.96
N LEU A 201 -13.78 -6.38 5.72
CA LEU A 201 -13.12 -7.09 4.62
C LEU A 201 -11.72 -6.52 4.33
N CYS A 202 -11.59 -5.21 4.20
CA CYS A 202 -10.31 -4.55 4.00
C CYS A 202 -9.31 -4.86 5.12
N LYS A 203 -9.74 -4.73 6.38
CA LYS A 203 -8.93 -5.06 7.54
C LYS A 203 -8.48 -6.53 7.53
N ALA A 204 -9.39 -7.45 7.23
CA ALA A 204 -9.10 -8.88 7.15
C ALA A 204 -8.10 -9.18 6.02
N PHE A 205 -8.28 -8.56 4.84
CA PHE A 205 -7.41 -8.74 3.69
C PHE A 205 -5.98 -8.26 3.98
N TRP A 206 -5.82 -7.03 4.44
CA TRP A 206 -4.50 -6.50 4.80
C TRP A 206 -3.87 -7.25 5.97
N GLY A 207 -4.69 -7.80 6.87
CA GLY A 207 -4.25 -8.67 7.95
C GLY A 207 -3.62 -9.99 7.49
N ILE A 208 -3.92 -10.47 6.26
CA ILE A 208 -3.24 -11.64 5.68
C ILE A 208 -1.74 -11.37 5.54
N TYR A 209 -1.38 -10.16 5.14
CA TYR A 209 -0.01 -9.76 4.82
C TYR A 209 0.71 -9.06 5.97
N LEU A 210 0.01 -8.23 6.77
CA LEU A 210 0.65 -7.28 7.68
C LEU A 210 0.37 -7.49 9.17
N SER A 211 -0.43 -8.47 9.53
CA SER A 211 -0.70 -8.77 10.96
C SER A 211 0.58 -9.19 11.70
N LYS A 212 0.48 -9.35 13.04
CA LYS A 212 1.58 -9.88 13.87
C LYS A 212 2.03 -11.27 13.42
N SER A 213 1.09 -12.08 12.90
CA SER A 213 1.36 -13.39 12.31
C SER A 213 0.79 -13.40 10.89
N PRO A 214 1.50 -12.84 9.92
CA PRO A 214 1.05 -12.82 8.54
C PRO A 214 1.07 -14.24 7.96
N VAL A 215 0.29 -14.46 6.90
CA VAL A 215 0.33 -15.72 6.16
C VAL A 215 1.54 -15.75 5.22
N PHE A 216 1.95 -14.56 4.77
CA PHE A 216 3.04 -14.39 3.80
C PHE A 216 4.04 -13.36 4.31
N ASP A 217 5.04 -13.84 5.08
CA ASP A 217 6.06 -13.01 5.72
C ASP A 217 6.85 -12.16 4.71
N ALA A 218 7.16 -12.72 3.53
CA ALA A 218 7.94 -12.03 2.51
C ALA A 218 7.36 -10.67 2.08
N VAL A 219 6.02 -10.54 2.05
CA VAL A 219 5.37 -9.26 1.72
C VAL A 219 5.60 -8.25 2.84
N LYS A 220 5.40 -8.65 4.09
CA LYS A 220 5.63 -7.80 5.26
C LYS A 220 7.09 -7.35 5.36
N GLU A 221 8.02 -8.28 5.19
CA GLU A 221 9.46 -7.99 5.20
C GLU A 221 9.86 -7.04 4.07
N GLY A 222 9.30 -7.24 2.87
CA GLY A 222 9.55 -6.34 1.74
C GLY A 222 9.00 -4.94 1.96
N MET A 223 7.82 -4.81 2.57
CA MET A 223 7.28 -3.52 2.99
C MET A 223 8.12 -2.89 4.11
N ALA A 224 8.57 -3.67 5.10
CA ALA A 224 9.44 -3.17 6.16
C ALA A 224 10.73 -2.56 5.62
N ARG A 225 11.28 -3.08 4.51
CA ARG A 225 12.44 -2.51 3.81
C ARG A 225 12.08 -1.30 2.94
N GLY A 226 11.00 -1.40 2.16
CA GLY A 226 10.64 -0.37 1.18
C GLY A 226 9.99 0.88 1.79
N PHE A 227 9.27 0.73 2.90
CA PHE A 227 8.56 1.82 3.54
C PHE A 227 9.49 2.93 4.07
N PRO A 228 10.56 2.64 4.83
CA PRO A 228 11.48 3.68 5.32
C PRO A 228 12.16 4.44 4.17
N GLU A 229 12.58 3.73 3.12
CA GLU A 229 13.19 4.34 1.93
C GLU A 229 12.23 5.34 1.27
N ARG A 230 10.97 4.98 1.16
CA ARG A 230 9.96 5.85 0.57
C ARG A 230 9.60 7.02 1.48
N ALA A 231 9.45 6.80 2.78
CA ALA A 231 9.20 7.85 3.77
C ALA A 231 10.31 8.89 3.76
N ALA A 232 11.58 8.47 3.76
CA ALA A 232 12.73 9.35 3.66
C ALA A 232 12.71 10.19 2.38
N ALA A 233 12.44 9.56 1.22
CA ALA A 233 12.35 10.25 -0.05
C ALA A 233 11.24 11.32 -0.08
N LEU A 234 10.08 11.03 0.52
CA LEU A 234 8.94 11.96 0.59
C LEU A 234 9.15 13.10 1.59
N CYS A 235 9.95 12.85 2.65
CA CYS A 235 10.32 13.88 3.64
C CYS A 235 11.52 14.72 3.23
N GLY A 236 12.12 14.47 2.07
CA GLY A 236 13.32 15.20 1.61
C GLY A 236 14.59 14.87 2.41
N VAL A 237 14.60 13.73 3.11
CA VAL A 237 15.80 13.23 3.81
C VAL A 237 16.67 12.54 2.78
N GLU A 238 17.88 13.04 2.55
CA GLU A 238 18.82 12.44 1.60
C GLU A 238 19.15 11.00 2.01
N ALA A 239 19.06 10.07 1.07
CA ALA A 239 19.26 8.62 1.28
C ALA A 239 20.66 8.25 1.81
N GLU A 240 21.64 9.16 1.75
CA GLU A 240 22.99 8.95 2.27
C GLU A 240 23.04 8.71 3.79
N ALA A 241 22.07 9.24 4.56
CA ALA A 241 22.02 9.05 6.01
C ALA A 241 21.64 7.62 6.43
N LEU A 242 20.95 6.87 5.55
CA LEU A 242 20.42 5.53 5.86
C LEU A 242 21.42 4.40 5.52
N SER A 243 22.43 4.66 4.67
CA SER A 243 23.40 3.63 4.25
C SER A 243 24.55 3.40 5.26
N GLY A 244 24.70 4.25 6.27
CA GLY A 244 25.84 4.24 7.20
C GLY A 244 25.78 3.20 8.32
N GLY A 245 24.72 2.39 8.47
CA GLY A 245 24.49 1.57 9.67
C GLY A 245 24.61 0.05 9.53
N TRP A 246 24.83 -0.50 8.34
CA TRP A 246 24.70 -1.97 8.13
C TRP A 246 25.98 -2.67 7.64
N ALA A 247 27.15 -2.08 7.90
CA ALA A 247 28.42 -2.76 7.70
C ALA A 247 29.03 -3.15 9.05
N GLN A 248 28.51 -4.20 9.69
CA GLN A 248 29.24 -5.03 10.66
C GLN A 248 28.68 -6.45 10.64
#